data_bca9b38c00d5785f6c4ebcbeb09391b2
#
_entry.id   bca9b38c00d5785f6c4ebcbeb09391b2
#
_cell.length_a   1.000
_cell.length_b   1.000
_cell.length_c   1.000
_cell.angle_alpha   90.00
_cell.angle_beta   90.00
_cell.angle_gamma   90.00
#
_symmetry.space_group_name_H-M   'P 1'
#
loop_
_entity.id
_entity.type
_entity.pdbx_description
1 polymer ?
#
loop_
_entity_poly.entity_id
_entity_poly.type
_entity_poly.pdbx_seq_one_letter_code
_entity_poly.pdbx_strand_id
1 'polypeptide(L)' 'MFKKIVKRDGKIVDFDQEKITDAIAKAGAVTEEFKHDRAAQLAEKVVKLAGETIKERTPSVEQIQDLVEKVLMD' A
#
# COMPACT_ATOMS: atom_id res chain seq x y z
N MET A 1 12.84 3.44 2.89
CA MET A 1 11.52 3.90 2.46
C MET A 1 11.56 4.30 0.98
N PHE A 2 10.53 3.95 0.24
CA PHE A 2 10.49 4.23 -1.19
C PHE A 2 10.17 5.70 -1.46
N LYS A 3 10.82 6.28 -2.44
CA LYS A 3 10.57 7.66 -2.85
C LYS A 3 9.68 7.73 -4.09
N LYS A 4 9.70 6.69 -4.90
CA LYS A 4 8.96 6.64 -6.16
C LYS A 4 8.23 5.31 -6.30
N ILE A 5 7.22 5.30 -7.14
CA ILE A 5 6.46 4.09 -7.46
C ILE A 5 6.13 4.09 -8.94
N VAL A 6 6.12 2.90 -9.55
CA VAL A 6 5.77 2.72 -10.96
C VAL A 6 4.28 2.43 -11.07
N LYS A 7 3.57 3.24 -11.83
CA LYS A 7 2.15 3.04 -12.11
C LYS A 7 1.95 1.95 -13.16
N ARG A 8 0.70 1.51 -13.32
CA ARG A 8 0.37 0.45 -14.27
C ARG A 8 0.72 0.80 -15.71
N ASP A 9 0.68 2.08 -16.06
CA ASP A 9 1.04 2.55 -17.40
C ASP A 9 2.55 2.71 -17.59
N GLY A 10 3.34 2.37 -16.58
CA GLY A 10 4.78 2.46 -16.64
C GLY A 10 5.37 3.79 -16.19
N LYS A 11 4.53 4.75 -15.86
CA LYS A 11 4.99 6.06 -15.40
C LYS A 11 5.49 5.97 -13.96
N ILE A 12 6.57 6.68 -13.68
CA ILE A 12 7.15 6.77 -12.34
C ILE A 12 6.64 8.05 -11.69
N VAL A 13 6.03 7.91 -10.52
CA VAL A 13 5.50 9.05 -9.76
C VAL A 13 6.01 8.97 -8.33
N ASP A 14 5.78 10.04 -7.57
CA ASP A 14 6.17 10.06 -6.16
C ASP A 14 5.39 9.03 -5.38
N PHE A 15 6.07 8.35 -4.47
CA PHE A 15 5.44 7.40 -3.56
C PHE A 15 4.68 8.18 -2.49
N ASP A 16 3.40 7.85 -2.33
CA ASP A 16 2.54 8.51 -1.36
C ASP A 16 1.83 7.46 -0.51
N GLN A 17 2.23 7.36 0.75
CA GLN A 17 1.67 6.39 1.69
C GLN A 17 0.18 6.65 1.95
N GLU A 18 -0.27 7.90 1.84
CA GLU A 18 -1.69 8.20 2.01
C GLU A 18 -2.57 7.49 0.98
N LYS A 19 -2.06 7.30 -0.21
CA LYS A 19 -2.81 6.55 -1.25
C LYS A 19 -3.01 5.11 -0.84
N ILE A 20 -2.04 4.52 -0.17
CA ILE A 20 -2.17 3.16 0.37
C ILE A 20 -3.19 3.16 1.49
N THR A 21 -3.13 4.14 2.38
CA THR A 21 -4.09 4.30 3.48
C THR A 21 -5.51 4.44 2.92
N ASP A 22 -5.69 5.28 1.89
CA ASP A 22 -6.99 5.47 1.26
C ASP A 22 -7.51 4.19 0.63
N ALA A 23 -6.64 3.42 -0.04
CA ALA A 23 -7.04 2.16 -0.66
C ALA A 23 -7.51 1.15 0.40
N ILE A 24 -6.81 1.09 1.53
CA ILE A 24 -7.18 0.21 2.63
C ILE A 24 -8.47 0.67 3.27
N ALA A 25 -8.62 1.99 3.46
CA ALA A 25 -9.84 2.55 4.03
C ALA A 25 -11.06 2.28 3.15
N LYS A 26 -10.91 2.37 1.83
CA LYS A 26 -11.99 2.05 0.90
C LYS A 26 -12.39 0.58 0.97
N ALA A 27 -11.39 -0.31 1.06
CA ALA A 27 -11.66 -1.73 1.20
C ALA A 27 -12.36 -2.02 2.53
N GLY A 28 -11.93 -1.35 3.60
CA GLY A 28 -12.53 -1.50 4.91
C GLY A 28 -13.93 -0.88 5.00
N ALA A 29 -14.18 0.19 4.25
CA ALA A 29 -15.48 0.84 4.24
C ALA A 29 -16.59 -0.08 3.72
N VAL A 30 -16.25 -1.03 2.85
CA VAL A 30 -17.21 -2.02 2.35
C VAL A 30 -17.71 -2.90 3.48
N THR A 31 -16.88 -3.19 4.48
CA THR A 31 -17.21 -4.03 5.62
C THR A 31 -17.52 -3.22 6.88
N GLU A 32 -17.33 -1.92 6.83
CA GLU A 32 -17.47 -0.99 7.96
C GLU A 32 -16.60 -1.35 9.18
N GLU A 33 -15.57 -2.15 8.95
CA GLU A 33 -14.69 -2.60 10.03
C GLU A 33 -13.52 -1.65 10.29
N PHE A 34 -13.13 -0.82 9.32
CA PHE A 34 -11.94 0.00 9.44
C PHE A 34 -12.27 1.47 9.54
N LYS A 35 -11.66 2.13 10.52
CA LYS A 35 -11.58 3.58 10.57
C LYS A 35 -10.27 4.01 9.92
N HIS A 36 -10.15 5.31 9.63
CA HIS A 36 -8.94 5.85 8.99
C HIS A 36 -7.67 5.50 9.77
N ASP A 37 -7.73 5.54 11.10
CA ASP A 37 -6.57 5.22 11.94
C ASP A 37 -6.12 3.78 11.74
N ARG A 38 -7.07 2.86 11.63
CA ARG A 38 -6.76 1.46 11.38
C ARG A 38 -6.13 1.27 10.00
N ALA A 39 -6.68 1.98 9.00
CA ALA A 39 -6.14 1.93 7.66
C ALA A 39 -4.70 2.46 7.63
N ALA A 40 -4.41 3.51 8.36
CA ALA A 40 -3.06 4.07 8.45
C ALA A 40 -2.08 3.06 9.07
N GLN A 41 -2.49 2.36 10.12
CA GLN A 41 -1.68 1.32 10.74
C GLN A 41 -1.38 0.18 9.77
N LEU A 42 -2.38 -0.24 9.03
CA LEU A 42 -2.21 -1.29 8.03
C LEU A 42 -1.32 -0.83 6.87
N ALA A 43 -1.44 0.43 6.48
CA ALA A 43 -0.58 1.01 5.44
C ALA A 43 0.89 1.00 5.88
N GLU A 44 1.18 1.33 7.13
CA GLU A 44 2.53 1.24 7.66
C GLU A 44 3.06 -0.19 7.58
N LYS A 45 2.23 -1.16 7.90
CA LYS A 45 2.59 -2.57 7.82
C LYS A 45 2.93 -2.97 6.38
N VAL A 46 2.13 -2.52 5.43
CA VAL A 46 2.35 -2.78 4.01
C VAL A 46 3.69 -2.18 3.56
N VAL A 47 3.95 -0.93 3.92
CA VAL A 47 5.20 -0.26 3.56
C VAL A 47 6.41 -0.99 4.16
N LYS A 48 6.30 -1.40 5.41
CA LYS A 48 7.37 -2.14 6.06
C LYS A 48 7.64 -3.47 5.38
N LEU A 49 6.57 -4.22 5.06
CA LEU A 49 6.69 -5.47 4.34
C LEU A 49 7.30 -5.26 2.95
N ALA A 50 6.89 -4.20 2.28
CA ALA A 50 7.43 -3.86 0.96
C ALA A 50 8.93 -3.62 1.05
N GLY A 51 9.38 -2.91 2.07
CA GLY A 51 10.79 -2.65 2.28
C GLY A 51 11.60 -3.92 2.51
N GLU A 52 10.99 -4.94 3.11
CA GLU A 52 11.65 -6.22 3.37
C GLU A 52 11.59 -7.16 2.17
N THR A 53 10.52 -7.11 1.39
CA THR A 53 10.22 -8.06 0.31
C THR A 53 10.66 -7.55 -1.04
N ILE A 54 10.45 -6.27 -1.31
CA ILE A 54 10.78 -5.65 -2.59
C ILE A 54 12.18 -5.06 -2.49
N LYS A 55 13.12 -5.65 -3.22
CA LYS A 55 14.51 -5.20 -3.19
C LYS A 55 14.79 -4.11 -4.21
N GLU A 56 13.85 -3.81 -5.07
CA GLU A 56 13.97 -2.75 -6.05
C GLU A 56 13.76 -1.40 -5.37
N ARG A 57 14.45 -0.36 -5.87
CA ARG A 57 14.30 0.98 -5.33
C ARG A 57 12.93 1.58 -5.58
N THR A 58 12.31 1.16 -6.67
CA THR A 58 11.02 1.70 -7.10
C THR A 58 10.05 0.53 -7.26
N PRO A 59 9.16 0.32 -6.30
CA PRO A 59 8.15 -0.74 -6.41
C PRO A 59 7.09 -0.36 -7.43
N SER A 60 6.33 -1.35 -7.90
CA SER A 60 5.18 -1.08 -8.75
C SER A 60 3.89 -1.05 -7.92
N VAL A 61 2.88 -0.38 -8.46
CA VAL A 61 1.55 -0.34 -7.83
C VAL A 61 1.01 -1.76 -7.61
N GLU A 62 1.25 -2.65 -8.58
CA GLU A 62 0.77 -4.02 -8.48
C GLU A 62 1.43 -4.78 -7.32
N GLN A 63 2.73 -4.58 -7.11
CA GLN A 63 3.44 -5.19 -5.99
C GLN A 63 2.87 -4.71 -4.65
N ILE A 64 2.64 -3.41 -4.54
CA ILE A 64 2.06 -2.83 -3.32
C ILE A 64 0.64 -3.35 -3.11
N GLN A 65 -0.16 -3.43 -4.16
CA GLN A 65 -1.53 -3.93 -4.06
C GLN A 65 -1.57 -5.38 -3.59
N ASP A 66 -0.66 -6.22 -4.09
CA ASP A 66 -0.56 -7.60 -3.64
C ASP A 66 -0.27 -7.67 -2.13
N LEU A 67 0.61 -6.80 -1.64
CA LEU A 67 0.92 -6.75 -0.22
C LEU A 67 -0.26 -6.25 0.60
N VAL A 68 -1.01 -5.28 0.08
CA VAL A 68 -2.23 -4.79 0.75
C VAL A 68 -3.23 -5.94 0.91
N GLU A 69 -3.47 -6.69 -0.15
CA GLU A 69 -4.37 -7.83 -0.10
C GLU A 69 -3.90 -8.87 0.91
N LYS A 70 -2.61 -9.15 0.93
CA LYS A 70 -2.03 -10.12 1.86
C LYS A 70 -2.22 -9.69 3.31
N VAL A 71 -1.97 -8.41 3.60
CA VAL A 71 -2.15 -7.88 4.95
C VAL A 71 -3.61 -7.91 5.37
N LEU A 72 -4.52 -7.60 4.46
CA LEU A 72 -5.96 -7.60 4.75
C LEU A 72 -6.52 -9.01 4.97
N MET A 73 -5.91 -10.01 4.35
CA MET A 73 -6.37 -11.41 4.50
C MET A 73 -5.86 -12.05 5.78
N ASP A 74 -4.83 -11.50 6.37
CA ASP A 74 -4.34 -11.98 7.66
C ASP A 74 -5.17 -11.38 8.78
#